data_8f9d353d5ff2f072b20cacdc99344690
#
_entry.id   8f9d353d5ff2f072b20cacdc99344690
#
_cell.length_a   1.000
_cell.length_b   1.000
_cell.length_c   1.000
_cell.angle_alpha   90.00
_cell.angle_beta   90.00
_cell.angle_gamma   90.00
#
_symmetry.space_group_name_H-M   'P 1'
#
loop_
_entity.id
_entity.type
_entity.pdbx_description
1 polymer ?
#
loop_
_entity_poly.entity_id
_entity_poly.type
_entity_poly.pdbx_seq_one_letter_code
_entity_poly.pdbx_strand_id
1 'polypeptide(L)'
;PKKVSIFGSCVSRDVVEISNNLTPCAIKLDEYIARNSMAALLSEAIDYSDSDIDLPSAFLKKCIHHDLKKTALNSLVNSLSQDSVLIIDFMDERFDVLNFNERLITNSWDFRATRLAKKSDKPNSVLRFESTSKLNLWKKGFDVLYRELVKIIPPKNIFVIIPSMATTLYSENGFSRFESNKY
;
A
#
# COMPACT_ATOMS: atom_id res chain seq x y z
N PRO A 1 8.00 -6.93 23.17
CA PRO A 1 6.90 -6.70 22.25
C PRO A 1 7.02 -7.57 21.00
N LYS A 2 5.88 -8.03 20.48
CA LYS A 2 5.81 -8.77 19.21
C LYS A 2 6.11 -7.80 18.06
N LYS A 3 7.04 -8.17 17.18
CA LYS A 3 7.35 -7.36 15.99
C LYS A 3 6.28 -7.59 14.93
N VAL A 4 5.73 -6.49 14.40
CA VAL A 4 4.72 -6.50 13.34
C VAL A 4 5.19 -5.62 12.19
N SER A 5 5.14 -6.14 10.98
CA SER A 5 5.29 -5.35 9.75
C SER A 5 3.95 -5.30 9.02
N ILE A 6 3.71 -4.24 8.29
CA ILE A 6 2.45 -4.02 7.56
C ILE A 6 2.76 -3.70 6.11
N PHE A 7 2.08 -4.40 5.20
CA PHE A 7 1.94 -4.00 3.80
C PHE A 7 0.47 -3.69 3.55
N GLY A 8 0.12 -2.40 3.53
CA GLY A 8 -1.28 -2.00 3.40
C GLY A 8 -1.55 -0.58 3.89
N SER A 9 -2.78 -0.34 4.31
CA SER A 9 -3.32 0.98 4.61
C SER A 9 -3.17 1.40 6.09
N CYS A 10 -3.66 2.61 6.39
CA CYS A 10 -3.78 3.10 7.76
C CYS A 10 -4.73 2.25 8.63
N VAL A 11 -5.67 1.52 8.03
CA VAL A 11 -6.59 0.66 8.78
C VAL A 11 -5.82 -0.36 9.61
N SER A 12 -4.87 -1.07 8.99
CA SER A 12 -4.03 -2.04 9.71
C SER A 12 -3.07 -1.39 10.71
N ARG A 13 -2.53 -0.20 10.39
CA ARG A 13 -1.69 0.56 11.32
C ARG A 13 -2.47 0.98 12.57
N ASP A 14 -3.70 1.46 12.40
CA ASP A 14 -4.54 1.93 13.50
C ASP A 14 -4.90 0.78 14.46
N VAL A 15 -5.03 -0.45 13.97
CA VAL A 15 -5.19 -1.65 14.82
C VAL A 15 -4.00 -1.83 15.76
N VAL A 16 -2.77 -1.64 15.26
CA VAL A 16 -1.56 -1.73 16.09
C VAL A 16 -1.53 -0.61 17.13
N GLU A 17 -1.90 0.60 16.76
CA GLU A 17 -1.95 1.74 17.67
C GLU A 17 -2.99 1.53 18.78
N ILE A 18 -4.21 1.09 18.43
CA ILE A 18 -5.27 0.78 19.39
C ILE A 18 -4.84 -0.35 20.34
N SER A 19 -4.21 -1.41 19.79
CA SER A 19 -3.71 -2.51 20.61
C SER A 19 -2.68 -2.05 21.66
N ASN A 20 -1.77 -1.16 21.28
CA ASN A 20 -0.78 -0.60 22.20
C ASN A 20 -1.38 0.36 23.24
N ASN A 21 -2.49 1.01 22.93
CA ASN A 21 -3.23 1.82 23.90
C ASN A 21 -3.95 0.95 24.95
N LEU A 22 -4.44 -0.22 24.55
CA LEU A 22 -5.11 -1.16 25.46
C LEU A 22 -4.10 -1.98 26.29
N THR A 23 -2.98 -2.36 25.68
CA THR A 23 -1.91 -3.15 26.33
C THR A 23 -0.56 -2.54 25.95
N PRO A 24 -0.02 -1.62 26.75
CA PRO A 24 1.20 -0.90 26.43
C PRO A 24 2.36 -1.81 26.06
N CYS A 25 3.07 -1.47 24.99
CA CYS A 25 4.24 -2.19 24.48
C CYS A 25 4.00 -3.65 24.04
N ALA A 26 2.75 -4.06 23.80
CA ALA A 26 2.45 -5.42 23.33
C ALA A 26 2.98 -5.65 21.90
N ILE A 27 2.88 -4.64 21.04
CA ILE A 27 3.25 -4.69 19.62
C ILE A 27 4.26 -3.60 19.32
N LYS A 28 5.30 -3.95 18.56
CA LYS A 28 6.25 -3.01 17.96
C LYS A 28 6.05 -3.03 16.45
N LEU A 29 5.65 -1.90 15.89
CA LEU A 29 5.63 -1.71 14.44
C LEU A 29 7.07 -1.58 13.94
N ASP A 30 7.50 -2.51 13.08
CA ASP A 30 8.88 -2.58 12.58
C ASP A 30 9.00 -1.94 11.20
N GLU A 31 8.15 -2.35 10.24
CA GLU A 31 8.07 -1.73 8.91
C GLU A 31 6.61 -1.49 8.52
N TYR A 32 6.37 -0.37 7.85
CA TYR A 32 5.04 -0.04 7.35
C TYR A 32 5.14 0.48 5.91
N ILE A 33 4.70 -0.35 4.97
CA ILE A 33 4.59 -0.03 3.56
C ILE A 33 3.14 0.33 3.24
N ALA A 34 2.90 1.57 2.89
CA ALA A 34 1.58 2.06 2.50
C ALA A 34 1.63 2.78 1.15
N ARG A 35 0.47 2.99 0.53
CA ARG A 35 0.35 3.68 -0.77
C ARG A 35 1.05 2.97 -1.93
N ASN A 36 1.28 1.67 -1.78
CA ASN A 36 1.96 0.84 -2.78
C ASN A 36 1.01 -0.27 -3.25
N SER A 37 0.61 -0.24 -4.52
CA SER A 37 -0.16 -1.33 -5.13
C SER A 37 0.75 -2.48 -5.51
N MET A 38 0.33 -3.70 -5.22
CA MET A 38 1.03 -4.90 -5.66
C MET A 38 1.12 -4.99 -7.19
N ALA A 39 0.19 -4.38 -7.91
CA ALA A 39 0.24 -4.30 -9.36
C ALA A 39 1.43 -3.49 -9.88
N ALA A 40 1.93 -2.52 -9.10
CA ALA A 40 3.09 -1.71 -9.44
C ALA A 40 4.42 -2.26 -8.87
N LEU A 41 4.37 -3.29 -8.02
CA LEU A 41 5.49 -3.76 -7.21
C LEU A 41 6.70 -4.22 -8.03
N LEU A 42 6.45 -4.88 -9.17
CA LEU A 42 7.47 -5.53 -9.99
C LEU A 42 7.91 -4.69 -11.20
N SER A 43 7.41 -3.48 -11.36
CA SER A 43 7.83 -2.63 -12.46
C SER A 43 9.22 -2.03 -12.20
N GLU A 44 9.82 -1.47 -13.24
CA GLU A 44 11.08 -0.73 -13.11
C GLU A 44 10.90 0.56 -12.29
N ALA A 45 11.99 0.97 -11.64
CA ALA A 45 12.06 2.23 -10.93
C ALA A 45 11.93 3.43 -11.89
N ILE A 46 11.45 4.54 -11.35
CA ILE A 46 11.34 5.82 -12.07
C ILE A 46 12.41 6.77 -11.55
N ASP A 47 13.11 7.41 -12.47
CA ASP A 47 14.06 8.46 -12.13
C ASP A 47 13.32 9.76 -11.77
N TYR A 48 13.70 10.36 -10.66
CA TYR A 48 13.16 11.63 -10.19
C TYR A 48 14.15 12.32 -9.25
N SER A 49 13.95 13.62 -9.01
CA SER A 49 14.68 14.34 -7.97
C SER A 49 13.94 14.24 -6.63
N ASP A 50 14.65 14.02 -5.52
CA ASP A 50 14.05 13.99 -4.19
C ASP A 50 13.31 15.30 -3.85
N SER A 51 13.72 16.44 -4.43
CA SER A 51 13.03 17.72 -4.31
C SER A 51 11.64 17.74 -4.97
N ASP A 52 11.34 16.77 -5.84
CA ASP A 52 10.03 16.64 -6.49
C ASP A 52 8.99 15.97 -5.60
N ILE A 53 9.43 15.34 -4.50
CA ILE A 53 8.56 14.75 -3.48
C ILE A 53 8.43 15.75 -2.32
N ASP A 54 7.72 16.83 -2.58
CA ASP A 54 7.56 18.00 -1.70
C ASP A 54 6.44 17.83 -0.66
N LEU A 55 6.25 16.62 -0.15
CA LEU A 55 5.26 16.31 0.88
C LEU A 55 5.74 16.77 2.27
N PRO A 56 4.82 17.21 3.15
CA PRO A 56 5.19 17.69 4.49
C PRO A 56 5.64 16.57 5.44
N SER A 57 5.15 15.37 5.25
CA SER A 57 5.40 14.21 6.13
C SER A 57 6.55 13.35 5.62
N ALA A 58 7.55 13.09 6.46
CA ALA A 58 8.63 12.13 6.16
C ALA A 58 8.10 10.73 5.87
N PHE A 59 7.04 10.31 6.56
CA PHE A 59 6.36 9.04 6.31
C PHE A 59 5.76 8.99 4.90
N LEU A 60 5.01 10.01 4.50
CA LEU A 60 4.41 10.07 3.16
C LEU A 60 5.48 10.10 2.07
N LYS A 61 6.57 10.86 2.28
CA LYS A 61 7.74 10.82 1.38
C LYS A 61 8.28 9.38 1.25
N LYS A 62 8.49 8.69 2.37
CA LYS A 62 8.95 7.29 2.37
C LYS A 62 8.03 6.39 1.55
N CYS A 63 6.71 6.50 1.70
CA CYS A 63 5.74 5.72 0.93
C CYS A 63 5.89 5.93 -0.58
N ILE A 64 6.00 7.19 -1.01
CA ILE A 64 6.17 7.52 -2.43
C ILE A 64 7.54 7.06 -2.94
N HIS A 65 8.62 7.24 -2.17
CA HIS A 65 9.93 6.71 -2.53
C HIS A 65 9.92 5.20 -2.72
N HIS A 66 9.23 4.46 -1.86
CA HIS A 66 9.11 3.00 -2.01
C HIS A 66 8.43 2.62 -3.32
N ASP A 67 7.36 3.31 -3.70
CA ASP A 67 6.66 3.02 -4.95
C ASP A 67 7.49 3.43 -6.18
N LEU A 68 8.12 4.60 -6.17
CA LEU A 68 8.93 5.08 -7.30
C LEU A 68 10.23 4.27 -7.49
N LYS A 69 10.95 3.97 -6.40
CA LYS A 69 12.22 3.23 -6.43
C LYS A 69 12.04 1.71 -6.39
N LYS A 70 10.80 1.22 -6.28
CA LYS A 70 10.48 -0.22 -6.17
C LYS A 70 11.19 -0.93 -5.02
N THR A 71 11.37 -0.25 -3.92
CA THR A 71 12.08 -0.76 -2.73
C THR A 71 11.16 -1.37 -1.67
N ALA A 72 9.84 -1.32 -1.86
CA ALA A 72 8.85 -1.78 -0.89
C ALA A 72 9.06 -3.25 -0.48
N LEU A 73 9.21 -4.15 -1.46
CA LEU A 73 9.45 -5.57 -1.21
C LEU A 73 10.75 -5.79 -0.40
N ASN A 74 11.85 -5.20 -0.84
CA ASN A 74 13.14 -5.35 -0.17
C ASN A 74 13.13 -4.78 1.25
N SER A 75 12.49 -3.62 1.46
CA SER A 75 12.35 -3.02 2.79
C SER A 75 11.56 -3.94 3.72
N LEU A 76 10.45 -4.49 3.24
CA LEU A 76 9.64 -5.43 4.01
C LEU A 76 10.41 -6.69 4.36
N VAL A 77 11.03 -7.34 3.37
CA VAL A 77 11.83 -8.57 3.55
C VAL A 77 12.94 -8.35 4.57
N ASN A 78 13.66 -7.23 4.50
CA ASN A 78 14.76 -6.91 5.41
C ASN A 78 14.30 -6.61 6.85
N SER A 79 13.04 -6.23 7.06
CA SER A 79 12.48 -5.98 8.39
C SER A 79 12.02 -7.25 9.12
N LEU A 80 11.84 -8.36 8.41
CA LEU A 80 11.24 -9.57 8.93
C LEU A 80 12.26 -10.54 9.52
N SER A 81 11.84 -11.28 10.53
CA SER A 81 12.52 -12.42 11.15
C SER A 81 11.51 -13.55 11.38
N GLN A 82 11.96 -14.76 11.72
CA GLN A 82 11.08 -15.92 11.92
C GLN A 82 9.93 -15.69 12.92
N ASP A 83 10.17 -14.82 13.91
CA ASP A 83 9.19 -14.49 14.95
C ASP A 83 8.31 -13.27 14.62
N SER A 84 8.55 -12.63 13.49
CA SER A 84 7.76 -11.48 13.06
C SER A 84 6.34 -11.90 12.67
N VAL A 85 5.42 -10.95 12.76
CA VAL A 85 4.07 -11.04 12.19
C VAL A 85 3.98 -10.06 11.04
N LEU A 86 3.36 -10.48 9.96
CA LEU A 86 3.04 -9.62 8.82
C LEU A 86 1.53 -9.48 8.68
N ILE A 87 1.07 -8.25 8.56
CA ILE A 87 -0.30 -7.93 8.19
C ILE A 87 -0.28 -7.38 6.76
N ILE A 88 -1.10 -7.96 5.90
CA ILE A 88 -1.33 -7.49 4.54
C ILE A 88 -2.79 -7.06 4.45
N ASP A 89 -3.07 -5.83 4.03
CA ASP A 89 -4.42 -5.41 3.68
C ASP A 89 -4.47 -4.84 2.26
N PHE A 90 -5.61 -5.01 1.61
CA PHE A 90 -5.79 -4.63 0.21
C PHE A 90 -6.53 -3.30 0.02
N MET A 91 -6.65 -2.48 1.06
CA MET A 91 -7.36 -1.21 0.97
C MET A 91 -6.69 -0.25 -0.04
N ASP A 92 -5.37 -0.26 -0.12
CA ASP A 92 -4.63 0.61 -1.05
C ASP A 92 -4.73 0.12 -2.52
N GLU A 93 -5.26 -1.11 -2.75
CA GLU A 93 -5.54 -1.59 -4.11
C GLU A 93 -6.72 -0.87 -4.79
N ARG A 94 -7.49 -0.06 -4.07
CA ARG A 94 -8.51 0.84 -4.64
C ARG A 94 -7.92 1.94 -5.54
N PHE A 95 -6.63 2.26 -5.40
CA PHE A 95 -5.98 3.22 -6.26
C PHE A 95 -5.77 2.65 -7.66
N ASP A 96 -6.01 3.46 -8.67
CA ASP A 96 -5.57 3.17 -10.02
C ASP A 96 -4.04 3.08 -10.08
N VAL A 97 -3.51 2.49 -11.15
CA VAL A 97 -2.06 2.47 -11.41
C VAL A 97 -1.79 3.20 -12.71
N LEU A 98 -0.89 4.16 -12.66
CA LEU A 98 -0.44 4.92 -13.82
C LEU A 98 0.69 4.16 -14.51
N ASN A 99 0.65 4.13 -15.85
CA ASN A 99 1.69 3.52 -16.66
C ASN A 99 2.43 4.60 -17.44
N PHE A 100 3.74 4.71 -17.21
CA PHE A 100 4.67 5.58 -17.92
C PHE A 100 5.73 4.71 -18.62
N ASN A 101 5.46 4.28 -19.86
CA ASN A 101 6.37 3.42 -20.63
C ASN A 101 6.77 2.14 -19.85
N GLU A 102 5.76 1.37 -19.43
CA GLU A 102 5.89 0.13 -18.64
C GLU A 102 6.35 0.32 -17.18
N ARG A 103 6.68 1.55 -16.78
CA ARG A 103 6.93 1.91 -15.38
C ARG A 103 5.62 2.28 -14.70
N LEU A 104 5.28 1.55 -13.67
CA LEU A 104 3.97 1.62 -13.01
C LEU A 104 4.08 2.38 -11.70
N ILE A 105 3.15 3.28 -11.44
CA ILE A 105 3.05 4.08 -10.20
C ILE A 105 1.65 3.94 -9.62
N THR A 106 1.56 3.75 -8.31
CA THR A 106 0.29 3.80 -7.58
C THR A 106 -0.26 5.23 -7.58
N ASN A 107 -1.43 5.45 -8.16
CA ASN A 107 -2.08 6.77 -8.25
C ASN A 107 -2.71 7.18 -6.92
N SER A 108 -1.93 7.14 -5.85
CA SER A 108 -2.39 7.54 -4.52
C SER A 108 -2.63 9.05 -4.44
N TRP A 109 -3.43 9.49 -3.45
CA TRP A 109 -3.65 10.92 -3.22
C TRP A 109 -2.33 11.65 -2.92
N ASP A 110 -1.45 10.97 -2.16
CA ASP A 110 -0.15 11.52 -1.77
C ASP A 110 0.75 11.67 -3.00
N PHE A 111 0.79 10.70 -3.92
CA PHE A 111 1.52 10.85 -5.19
C PHE A 111 0.99 12.04 -6.00
N ARG A 112 -0.33 12.15 -6.18
CA ARG A 112 -0.95 13.26 -6.92
C ARG A 112 -0.66 14.64 -6.33
N ALA A 113 -0.41 14.71 -5.02
CA ALA A 113 -0.07 15.97 -4.35
C ALA A 113 1.36 16.43 -4.63
N THR A 114 2.26 15.54 -5.07
CA THR A 114 3.67 15.85 -5.31
C THR A 114 3.88 16.78 -6.51
N ARG A 115 5.01 17.50 -6.49
CA ARG A 115 5.49 18.26 -7.64
C ARG A 115 5.80 17.35 -8.81
N LEU A 116 6.31 16.13 -8.56
CA LEU A 116 6.56 15.13 -9.58
C LEU A 116 5.32 14.84 -10.42
N ALA A 117 4.19 14.54 -9.78
CA ALA A 117 2.95 14.23 -10.48
C ALA A 117 2.44 15.42 -11.31
N LYS A 118 2.63 16.66 -10.81
CA LYS A 118 2.17 17.89 -11.50
C LYS A 118 3.00 18.24 -12.73
N LYS A 119 4.29 17.89 -12.75
CA LYS A 119 5.21 18.19 -13.86
C LYS A 119 5.41 17.00 -14.82
N SER A 120 4.98 15.80 -14.44
CA SER A 120 5.09 14.62 -15.28
C SER A 120 4.20 14.73 -16.52
N ASP A 121 4.66 14.14 -17.59
CA ASP A 121 3.84 13.93 -18.79
C ASP A 121 2.59 13.11 -18.47
N LYS A 122 1.64 13.11 -19.39
CA LYS A 122 0.48 12.25 -19.24
C LYS A 122 0.90 10.78 -19.29
N PRO A 123 0.32 9.93 -18.41
CA PRO A 123 0.62 8.50 -18.46
C PRO A 123 0.15 7.91 -19.81
N ASN A 124 0.89 6.93 -20.31
CA ASN A 124 0.52 6.20 -21.54
C ASN A 124 -0.82 5.48 -21.38
N SER A 125 -1.09 4.99 -20.17
CA SER A 125 -2.38 4.39 -19.81
C SER A 125 -2.63 4.46 -18.31
N VAL A 126 -3.90 4.29 -17.92
CA VAL A 126 -4.33 4.18 -16.53
C VAL A 126 -4.97 2.81 -16.34
N LEU A 127 -4.37 2.02 -15.48
CA LEU A 127 -4.93 0.73 -15.07
C LEU A 127 -5.91 0.95 -13.94
N ARG A 128 -7.19 0.94 -14.26
CA ARG A 128 -8.27 1.14 -13.29
C ARG A 128 -8.29 0.01 -12.27
N PHE A 129 -8.69 0.32 -11.04
CA PHE A 129 -8.64 -0.65 -9.93
C PHE A 129 -9.45 -1.93 -10.22
N GLU A 130 -10.57 -1.84 -10.96
CA GLU A 130 -11.41 -2.97 -11.35
C GLU A 130 -10.97 -3.67 -12.65
N SER A 131 -9.92 -3.19 -13.32
CA SER A 131 -9.54 -3.73 -14.63
C SER A 131 -8.86 -5.10 -14.52
N THR A 132 -9.16 -5.98 -15.47
CA THR A 132 -8.49 -7.28 -15.61
C THR A 132 -6.96 -7.13 -15.74
N SER A 133 -6.50 -6.09 -16.43
CA SER A 133 -5.07 -5.82 -16.59
C SER A 133 -4.39 -5.54 -15.25
N LYS A 134 -5.00 -4.68 -14.41
CA LYS A 134 -4.48 -4.43 -13.07
C LYS A 134 -4.53 -5.68 -12.21
N LEU A 135 -5.63 -6.45 -12.25
CA LEU A 135 -5.77 -7.69 -11.49
C LEU A 135 -4.69 -8.72 -11.86
N ASN A 136 -4.36 -8.85 -13.13
CA ASN A 136 -3.30 -9.76 -13.57
C ASN A 136 -1.91 -9.35 -13.06
N LEU A 137 -1.61 -8.06 -13.05
CA LEU A 137 -0.37 -7.53 -12.48
C LEU A 137 -0.35 -7.69 -10.95
N TRP A 138 -1.46 -7.43 -10.29
CA TRP A 138 -1.63 -7.64 -8.87
C TRP A 138 -1.36 -9.09 -8.46
N LYS A 139 -1.94 -10.07 -9.18
CA LYS A 139 -1.68 -11.49 -8.93
C LYS A 139 -0.20 -11.84 -9.03
N LYS A 140 0.48 -11.33 -10.06
CA LYS A 140 1.94 -11.53 -10.21
C LYS A 140 2.73 -10.91 -9.06
N GLY A 141 2.40 -9.66 -8.70
CA GLY A 141 3.05 -8.96 -7.58
C GLY A 141 2.85 -9.66 -6.25
N PHE A 142 1.61 -10.09 -5.96
CA PHE A 142 1.28 -10.84 -4.74
C PHE A 142 2.00 -12.20 -4.69
N ASP A 143 2.04 -12.92 -5.79
CA ASP A 143 2.69 -14.22 -5.87
C ASP A 143 4.20 -14.12 -5.59
N VAL A 144 4.88 -13.11 -6.17
CA VAL A 144 6.30 -12.86 -5.88
C VAL A 144 6.48 -12.44 -4.42
N LEU A 145 5.67 -11.49 -3.92
CA LEU A 145 5.70 -11.07 -2.52
C LEU A 145 5.56 -12.27 -1.59
N TYR A 146 4.53 -13.09 -1.78
CA TYR A 146 4.25 -14.24 -0.93
C TYR A 146 5.40 -15.27 -0.93
N ARG A 147 5.95 -15.58 -2.10
CA ARG A 147 7.10 -16.51 -2.22
C ARG A 147 8.33 -16.01 -1.47
N GLU A 148 8.61 -14.71 -1.48
CA GLU A 148 9.74 -14.17 -0.73
C GLU A 148 9.47 -14.19 0.79
N LEU A 149 8.24 -13.87 1.20
CA LEU A 149 7.85 -13.84 2.61
C LEU A 149 7.93 -15.21 3.28
N VAL A 150 7.43 -16.28 2.64
CA VAL A 150 7.42 -17.63 3.24
C VAL A 150 8.80 -18.26 3.40
N LYS A 151 9.83 -17.69 2.78
CA LYS A 151 11.23 -18.06 3.02
C LYS A 151 11.73 -17.59 4.39
N ILE A 152 11.08 -16.56 4.97
CA ILE A 152 11.55 -15.85 6.17
C ILE A 152 10.64 -16.13 7.36
N ILE A 153 9.33 -16.02 7.15
CA ILE A 153 8.33 -16.18 8.21
C ILE A 153 7.36 -17.34 7.88
N PRO A 154 6.94 -18.11 8.89
CA PRO A 154 5.98 -19.18 8.67
C PRO A 154 4.62 -18.60 8.23
N PRO A 155 3.89 -19.29 7.33
CA PRO A 155 2.59 -18.81 6.82
C PRO A 155 1.58 -18.45 7.91
N LYS A 156 1.59 -19.14 9.06
CA LYS A 156 0.74 -18.85 10.22
C LYS A 156 0.95 -17.45 10.83
N ASN A 157 2.05 -16.79 10.50
CA ASN A 157 2.38 -15.45 10.95
C ASN A 157 2.03 -14.38 9.89
N ILE A 158 1.43 -14.78 8.76
CA ILE A 158 0.96 -13.86 7.71
C ILE A 158 -0.56 -13.74 7.84
N PHE A 159 -1.04 -12.55 8.13
CA PHE A 159 -2.46 -12.23 8.25
C PHE A 159 -2.87 -11.38 7.06
N VAL A 160 -3.88 -11.83 6.32
CA VAL A 160 -4.43 -11.10 5.18
C VAL A 160 -5.80 -10.56 5.58
N ILE A 161 -5.93 -9.23 5.51
CA ILE A 161 -7.19 -8.53 5.75
C ILE A 161 -7.79 -8.17 4.40
N ILE A 162 -8.98 -8.71 4.14
CA ILE A 162 -9.77 -8.39 2.94
C ILE A 162 -10.84 -7.38 3.35
N PRO A 163 -10.66 -6.08 3.04
CA PRO A 163 -11.64 -5.09 3.38
C PRO A 163 -12.88 -5.22 2.50
N SER A 164 -14.03 -5.05 3.09
CA SER A 164 -15.29 -4.90 2.36
C SER A 164 -15.66 -3.41 2.29
N MET A 165 -15.95 -2.93 1.10
CA MET A 165 -16.46 -1.57 0.94
C MET A 165 -17.90 -1.49 1.42
N ALA A 166 -18.19 -0.53 2.30
CA ALA A 166 -19.55 -0.27 2.71
C ALA A 166 -20.37 0.22 1.50
N THR A 167 -21.54 -0.37 1.29
CA THR A 167 -22.47 0.04 0.22
C THR A 167 -23.52 1.01 0.72
N THR A 168 -23.69 1.12 2.03
CA THR A 168 -24.68 1.97 2.68
C THR A 168 -24.07 2.73 3.85
N LEU A 169 -24.56 3.95 4.06
CA LEU A 169 -24.25 4.79 5.20
C LEU A 169 -25.52 4.92 6.06
N TYR A 170 -25.38 4.75 7.36
CA TYR A 170 -26.41 5.11 8.32
C TYR A 170 -26.12 6.50 8.88
N SER A 171 -27.12 7.37 8.83
CA SER A 171 -27.08 8.72 9.41
C SER A 171 -28.35 8.99 10.21
N GLU A 172 -28.44 10.14 10.84
CA GLU A 172 -29.66 10.59 11.54
C GLU A 172 -30.91 10.61 10.62
N ASN A 173 -30.70 10.70 9.30
CA ASN A 173 -31.74 10.67 8.28
C ASN A 173 -32.03 9.24 7.74
N GLY A 174 -31.48 8.19 8.39
CA GLY A 174 -31.64 6.80 7.99
C GLY A 174 -30.55 6.26 7.07
N PHE A 175 -30.85 5.17 6.36
CA PHE A 175 -29.91 4.52 5.43
C PHE A 175 -29.88 5.23 4.08
N SER A 176 -28.69 5.54 3.62
CA SER A 176 -28.43 6.01 2.24
C SER A 176 -27.40 5.12 1.57
N ARG A 177 -27.46 4.97 0.24
CA ARG A 177 -26.39 4.30 -0.52
C ARG A 177 -25.16 5.19 -0.60
N PHE A 178 -23.99 4.59 -0.45
CA PHE A 178 -22.76 5.25 -0.86
C PHE A 178 -22.79 5.47 -2.38
N GLU A 179 -22.74 6.72 -2.80
CA GLU A 179 -22.56 7.06 -4.21
C GLU A 179 -21.09 6.80 -4.55
N SER A 180 -20.82 5.74 -5.31
CA SER A 180 -19.47 5.28 -5.67
C SER A 180 -18.65 6.28 -6.52
N ASN A 181 -19.22 7.40 -6.91
CA ASN A 181 -18.60 8.36 -7.82
C ASN A 181 -17.90 9.55 -7.15
N LYS A 182 -17.75 9.57 -5.83
CA LYS A 182 -17.15 10.71 -5.11
C LYS A 182 -15.78 10.44 -4.45
N TYR A 183 -15.16 9.29 -4.73
CA TYR A 183 -13.87 8.95 -4.11
C TYR A 183 -12.84 8.53 -5.14
#